data_c9697e972f27ca52f944d96cfb452228
#
_entry.id   c9697e972f27ca52f944d96cfb452228
#
_cell.length_a   1.000
_cell.length_b   1.000
_cell.length_c   1.000
_cell.angle_alpha   90.00
_cell.angle_beta   90.00
_cell.angle_gamma   90.00
#
_symmetry.space_group_name_H-M   'P 1'
#
loop_
_entity.id
_entity.type
_entity.pdbx_description
1 polymer ?
#
loop_
_entity_poly.entity_id
_entity_poly.type
_entity_poly.pdbx_seq_one_letter_code
_entity_poly.pdbx_strand_id
1 'polypeptide(L)'
;MHVEYVRDPYYASRQIRLRPEEYRRLWAAIRADFALGPGGRPKHIEHPGYGAADAFYQATGKANAFRTCNAVAAGWLRLAGVKTSLWPPSVNGLVWRYRRFSPLRLLA
;
A
#
# COMPACT_ATOMS: atom_id res chain seq x y z
N MET A 1 -8.54 4.65 3.99
CA MET A 1 -7.20 4.68 3.33
C MET A 1 -6.35 5.72 4.03
N HIS A 2 -5.18 5.33 4.49
CA HIS A 2 -4.17 6.23 5.04
C HIS A 2 -3.07 6.41 3.99
N VAL A 3 -2.74 7.64 3.67
CA VAL A 3 -1.70 8.01 2.69
C VAL A 3 -0.66 8.84 3.41
N GLU A 4 0.59 8.46 3.30
CA GLU A 4 1.70 9.15 3.94
C GLU A 4 2.81 9.43 2.91
N TYR A 5 3.38 10.62 2.97
CA TYR A 5 4.58 10.94 2.21
C TYR A 5 5.82 10.48 2.98
N VAL A 6 6.57 9.57 2.41
CA VAL A 6 7.78 9.02 3.01
C VAL A 6 9.00 9.69 2.37
N ARG A 7 9.71 10.52 3.15
CA ARG A 7 10.92 11.19 2.68
C ARG A 7 12.07 10.23 2.43
N ASP A 8 12.21 9.28 3.34
CA ASP A 8 13.29 8.30 3.31
C ASP A 8 12.67 6.91 3.30
N PRO A 9 12.69 6.22 2.16
CA PRO A 9 12.13 4.87 2.04
C PRO A 9 12.91 3.82 2.82
N TYR A 10 13.96 4.20 3.53
CA TYR A 10 14.90 3.30 4.19
C TYR A 10 14.30 2.52 5.36
N TYR A 11 13.42 3.15 6.16
CA TYR A 11 13.05 2.61 7.47
C TYR A 11 12.13 1.39 7.45
N ALA A 12 11.20 1.28 6.55
CA ALA A 12 10.18 0.23 6.59
C ALA A 12 9.92 -0.41 5.24
N SER A 13 10.76 -0.13 4.25
CA SER A 13 10.48 -0.51 2.87
C SER A 13 11.14 -1.82 2.48
N ARG A 14 10.49 -2.48 1.56
CA ARG A 14 11.00 -3.62 0.82
C ARG A 14 10.99 -3.28 -0.64
N GLN A 15 12.06 -3.65 -1.35
CA GLN A 15 12.13 -3.47 -2.78
C GLN A 15 11.39 -4.58 -3.50
N ILE A 16 10.41 -4.20 -4.29
CA ILE A 16 9.67 -5.11 -5.18
C ILE A 16 9.87 -4.59 -6.60
N ARG A 17 10.40 -5.46 -7.47
CA ARG A 17 10.56 -5.14 -8.89
C ARG A 17 9.29 -5.56 -9.63
N LEU A 18 8.70 -4.62 -10.35
CA LEU A 18 7.49 -4.83 -11.14
C LEU A 18 7.75 -4.50 -12.60
N ARG A 19 7.15 -5.25 -13.48
CA ARG A 19 7.03 -4.88 -14.89
C ARG A 19 6.01 -3.74 -15.03
N PRO A 20 6.06 -2.92 -16.10
CA PRO A 20 5.13 -1.81 -16.28
C PRO A 20 3.66 -2.20 -16.19
N GLU A 21 3.27 -3.33 -16.77
CA GLU A 21 1.88 -3.84 -16.72
C GLU A 21 1.48 -4.30 -15.32
N GLU A 22 2.39 -4.87 -14.55
CA GLU A 22 2.16 -5.25 -13.15
C GLU A 22 1.96 -4.01 -12.28
N TYR A 23 2.76 -2.99 -12.48
CA TYR A 23 2.62 -1.70 -11.81
C TYR A 23 1.27 -1.03 -12.12
N ARG A 24 0.85 -1.05 -13.38
CA ARG A 24 -0.47 -0.51 -13.77
C ARG A 24 -1.61 -1.25 -13.08
N ARG A 25 -1.55 -2.57 -12.98
CA ARG A 25 -2.55 -3.37 -12.26
C ARG A 25 -2.57 -3.04 -10.77
N LEU A 26 -1.40 -2.93 -10.15
CA LEU A 26 -1.26 -2.52 -8.75
C LEU A 26 -1.90 -1.15 -8.52
N TRP A 27 -1.56 -0.19 -9.35
CA TRP A 27 -2.09 1.17 -9.26
C TRP A 27 -3.62 1.20 -9.44
N ALA A 28 -4.15 0.49 -10.42
CA ALA A 28 -5.59 0.39 -10.64
C ALA A 28 -6.32 -0.23 -9.44
N ALA A 29 -5.75 -1.28 -8.84
CA ALA A 29 -6.31 -1.94 -7.66
C ALA A 29 -6.34 -1.01 -6.44
N ILE A 30 -5.25 -0.28 -6.20
CA ILE A 30 -5.17 0.70 -5.11
C ILE A 30 -6.21 1.81 -5.32
N ARG A 31 -6.29 2.37 -6.51
CA ARG A 31 -7.25 3.44 -6.83
C ARG A 31 -8.70 3.00 -6.65
N ALA A 32 -9.02 1.77 -7.00
CA ALA A 32 -10.37 1.23 -6.88
C ALA A 32 -10.85 1.15 -5.42
N ASP A 33 -9.94 1.09 -4.46
CA ASP A 33 -10.28 1.04 -3.03
C ASP A 33 -10.52 2.42 -2.40
N PHE A 34 -10.29 3.52 -3.12
CA PHE A 34 -10.70 4.84 -2.68
C PHE A 34 -12.17 5.09 -3.00
N ALA A 35 -12.95 5.47 -2.00
CA ALA A 35 -14.30 5.97 -2.23
C ALA A 35 -14.23 7.35 -2.90
N LEU A 36 -14.97 7.53 -3.99
CA LEU A 36 -14.96 8.77 -4.76
C LEU A 36 -16.16 9.64 -4.39
N GLY A 37 -15.92 10.93 -4.31
CA GLY A 37 -16.91 11.97 -4.13
C GLY A 37 -17.23 12.71 -5.44
N PRO A 38 -17.84 13.91 -5.34
CA PRO A 38 -18.12 14.76 -6.49
C PRO A 38 -16.85 15.04 -7.32
N GLY A 39 -16.98 15.01 -8.65
CA GLY A 39 -15.85 15.22 -9.55
C GLY A 39 -14.86 14.07 -9.65
N GLY A 40 -15.20 12.88 -9.11
CA GLY A 40 -14.33 11.70 -9.16
C GLY A 40 -13.09 11.79 -8.27
N ARG A 41 -13.11 12.67 -7.26
CA ARG A 41 -11.99 12.84 -6.33
C ARG A 41 -12.16 11.93 -5.11
N PRO A 42 -11.06 11.40 -4.53
CA PRO A 42 -11.12 10.67 -3.26
C PRO A 42 -11.75 11.51 -2.15
N LYS A 43 -12.61 10.89 -1.36
CA LYS A 43 -13.27 11.55 -0.22
C LYS A 43 -12.28 11.67 0.93
N HIS A 44 -11.79 12.86 1.17
CA HIS A 44 -10.93 13.16 2.31
C HIS A 44 -11.70 13.06 3.62
N ILE A 45 -11.07 12.49 4.64
CA ILE A 45 -11.59 12.45 6.01
C ILE A 45 -10.88 13.55 6.80
N GLU A 46 -11.66 14.43 7.42
CA GLU A 46 -11.16 15.44 8.34
C GLU A 46 -10.57 14.78 9.60
N HIS A 47 -9.26 14.67 9.62
CA HIS A 47 -8.51 14.07 10.72
C HIS A 47 -7.11 14.71 10.76
N PRO A 48 -6.60 15.07 11.96
CA PRO A 48 -5.31 15.76 12.08
C PRO A 48 -4.10 14.95 11.55
N GLY A 49 -4.28 13.64 11.24
CA GLY A 49 -3.19 12.77 10.85
C GLY A 49 -2.31 12.35 12.02
N TYR A 50 -1.33 11.51 11.71
CA TYR A 50 -0.29 11.11 12.68
C TYR A 50 0.96 11.97 12.55
N GLY A 51 1.09 12.73 11.47
CA GLY A 51 2.20 13.61 11.18
C GLY A 51 1.81 14.78 10.29
N ALA A 52 2.80 15.53 9.83
CA ALA A 52 2.60 16.70 8.99
C ALA A 52 2.38 16.38 7.50
N ALA A 53 2.60 15.14 7.10
CA ALA A 53 2.66 14.73 5.70
C ALA A 53 1.80 13.49 5.39
N ASP A 54 0.71 13.31 6.12
CA ASP A 54 -0.23 12.21 5.91
C ASP A 54 -1.68 12.70 5.82
N ALA A 55 -2.52 11.87 5.24
CA ALA A 55 -3.94 12.15 5.09
C ALA A 55 -4.76 10.86 5.11
N PHE A 56 -6.01 10.98 5.52
CA PHE A 56 -6.97 9.88 5.54
C PHE A 56 -8.06 10.09 4.49
N TYR A 57 -8.45 9.01 3.84
CA TYR A 57 -9.51 8.99 2.84
C TYR A 57 -10.48 7.84 3.10
N GLN A 58 -11.73 8.02 2.72
CA GLN A 58 -12.70 6.94 2.78
C GLN A 58 -12.33 5.82 1.82
N ALA A 59 -12.54 4.58 2.26
CA ALA A 59 -12.37 3.39 1.45
C ALA A 59 -13.71 2.83 1.00
N THR A 60 -13.71 2.06 -0.09
CA THR A 60 -14.91 1.38 -0.60
C THR A 60 -15.34 0.19 0.27
N GLY A 61 -14.41 -0.36 1.06
CA GLY A 61 -14.68 -1.48 1.96
C GLY A 61 -14.48 -1.14 3.42
N LYS A 62 -14.82 -2.09 4.28
CA LYS A 62 -14.61 -2.00 5.72
C LYS A 62 -13.51 -2.96 6.16
N ALA A 63 -12.67 -2.54 7.10
CA ALA A 63 -11.72 -3.43 7.76
C ALA A 63 -12.44 -4.31 8.78
N ASN A 64 -11.97 -5.54 8.92
CA ASN A 64 -12.41 -6.50 9.94
C ASN A 64 -11.28 -7.50 10.23
N ALA A 65 -11.53 -8.51 11.06
CA ALA A 65 -10.54 -9.52 11.42
C ALA A 65 -9.97 -10.28 10.19
N PHE A 66 -10.74 -10.42 9.13
CA PHE A 66 -10.34 -11.11 7.90
C PHE A 66 -9.81 -10.14 6.83
N ARG A 67 -10.28 -8.89 6.85
CA ARG A 67 -9.87 -7.84 5.92
C ARG A 67 -9.06 -6.77 6.65
N THR A 68 -7.87 -7.15 7.07
CA THR A 68 -6.90 -6.22 7.66
C THR A 68 -6.22 -5.39 6.57
N CYS A 69 -5.57 -4.29 6.95
CA CYS A 69 -4.78 -3.48 5.99
C CYS A 69 -3.69 -4.31 5.29
N ASN A 70 -3.06 -5.25 6.00
CA ASN A 70 -2.07 -6.15 5.40
C ASN A 70 -2.69 -7.12 4.39
N ALA A 71 -3.89 -7.63 4.67
CA ALA A 71 -4.62 -8.50 3.75
C ALA A 71 -5.05 -7.74 2.48
N VAL A 72 -5.47 -6.48 2.60
CA VAL A 72 -5.80 -5.62 1.47
C VAL A 72 -4.55 -5.36 0.63
N ALA A 73 -3.43 -4.97 1.24
CA ALA A 73 -2.17 -4.75 0.54
C ALA A 73 -1.66 -6.02 -0.17
N ALA A 74 -1.76 -7.19 0.48
CA ALA A 74 -1.44 -8.46 -0.16
C ALA A 74 -2.36 -8.74 -1.36
N GLY A 75 -3.64 -8.39 -1.27
CA GLY A 75 -4.59 -8.49 -2.37
C GLY A 75 -4.17 -7.64 -3.58
N TRP A 76 -3.79 -6.40 -3.36
CA TRP A 76 -3.28 -5.52 -4.42
C TRP A 76 -2.03 -6.10 -5.10
N LEU A 77 -1.08 -6.59 -4.29
CA LEU A 77 0.15 -7.18 -4.80
C LEU A 77 -0.12 -8.45 -5.62
N ARG A 78 -1.05 -9.31 -5.17
CA ARG A 78 -1.45 -10.50 -5.95
C ARG A 78 -2.09 -10.14 -7.29
N LEU A 79 -2.96 -9.12 -7.32
CA LEU A 79 -3.53 -8.59 -8.56
C LEU A 79 -2.45 -8.08 -9.53
N ALA A 80 -1.37 -7.55 -8.99
CA ALA A 80 -0.20 -7.14 -9.78
C ALA A 80 0.67 -8.33 -10.25
N GLY A 81 0.44 -9.54 -9.73
CA GLY A 81 1.25 -10.72 -10.03
C GLY A 81 2.37 -10.99 -9.04
N VAL A 82 2.40 -10.26 -7.94
CA VAL A 82 3.42 -10.42 -6.89
C VAL A 82 3.04 -11.53 -5.92
N LYS A 83 3.98 -12.41 -5.60
CA LYS A 83 3.77 -13.49 -4.63
C LYS A 83 3.68 -12.93 -3.21
N THR A 84 2.60 -13.23 -2.53
CA THR A 84 2.37 -12.87 -1.12
C THR A 84 1.82 -14.06 -0.35
N SER A 85 1.76 -13.94 0.99
CA SER A 85 1.02 -14.89 1.81
C SER A 85 -0.48 -14.78 1.52
N LEU A 86 -1.21 -15.89 1.63
CA LEU A 86 -2.66 -15.91 1.42
C LEU A 86 -3.40 -15.04 2.43
N TRP A 87 -2.94 -15.05 3.67
CA TRP A 87 -3.49 -14.25 4.75
C TRP A 87 -2.37 -13.72 5.66
N PRO A 88 -1.80 -12.54 5.36
CA PRO A 88 -0.79 -11.92 6.20
C PRO A 88 -1.44 -11.04 7.29
N PRO A 89 -1.70 -11.56 8.50
CA PRO A 89 -2.30 -10.75 9.57
C PRO A 89 -1.34 -9.69 10.11
N SER A 90 -0.05 -9.83 9.79
CA SER A 90 1.00 -8.91 10.22
C SER A 90 1.87 -8.42 9.06
N VAL A 91 2.57 -7.32 9.27
CA VAL A 91 3.53 -6.77 8.31
C VAL A 91 4.63 -7.80 7.98
N ASN A 92 5.09 -8.57 8.95
CA ASN A 92 6.10 -9.60 8.71
C ASN A 92 5.61 -10.68 7.74
N GLY A 93 4.35 -11.10 7.84
CA GLY A 93 3.75 -12.03 6.89
C GLY A 93 3.65 -11.48 5.46
N LEU A 94 3.56 -10.16 5.32
CA LEU A 94 3.51 -9.50 4.01
C LEU A 94 4.89 -9.34 3.38
N VAL A 95 5.91 -8.99 4.16
CA VAL A 95 7.21 -8.53 3.65
C VAL A 95 8.36 -9.53 3.78
N TRP A 96 8.17 -10.68 4.43
CA TRP A 96 9.25 -11.63 4.71
C TRP A 96 9.98 -12.15 3.47
N ARG A 97 9.31 -12.17 2.32
CA ARG A 97 9.88 -12.63 1.04
C ARG A 97 10.75 -11.60 0.36
N TYR A 98 10.73 -10.33 0.82
CA TYR A 98 11.39 -9.24 0.14
C TYR A 98 12.56 -8.72 0.96
N ARG A 99 13.65 -8.40 0.28
CA ARG A 99 14.83 -7.81 0.92
C ARG A 99 14.51 -6.39 1.38
N ARG A 100 15.10 -6.01 2.49
CA ARG A 100 15.07 -4.62 2.94
C ARG A 100 15.75 -3.73 1.91
N PHE A 101 15.20 -2.56 1.72
CA PHE A 101 15.83 -1.55 0.91
C PHE A 101 17.21 -1.18 1.51
N SER A 102 18.24 -1.18 0.69
CA SER A 102 19.58 -0.75 1.10
C SER A 102 20.06 0.36 0.17
N PRO A 103 20.30 1.57 0.69
CA PRO A 103 20.78 2.69 -0.11
C PRO A 103 22.17 2.45 -0.71
N LEU A 104 22.98 1.61 -0.09
CA LEU A 104 24.33 1.29 -0.60
C LEU A 104 24.32 0.56 -1.95
N ARG A 105 23.18 -0.03 -2.35
CA ARG A 105 23.03 -0.65 -3.67
C ARG A 105 22.67 0.33 -4.79
N LEU A 106 22.29 1.55 -4.45
CA LEU A 106 22.00 2.60 -5.44
C LEU A 106 23.29 3.32 -5.87
N LEU A 107 24.38 3.17 -5.12
CA LEU A 107 25.68 3.77 -5.39
C LEU A 107 26.64 2.80 -6.12
N ALA A 108 26.24 1.57 -6.26
CA ALA A 108 26.94 0.53 -7.02
C ALA A 108 26.27 0.32 -8.38
#